data_6325b3fc45b952bfa0ee1795532ab343
#
_entry.id   6325b3fc45b952bfa0ee1795532ab343
#
_cell.length_a   1.000
_cell.length_b   1.000
_cell.length_c   1.000
_cell.angle_alpha   90.00
_cell.angle_beta   90.00
_cell.angle_gamma   90.00
#
_symmetry.space_group_name_H-M   'P 1'
#
loop_
_entity.id
_entity.type
_entity.pdbx_description
1 polymer ?
#
loop_
_entity_poly.entity_id
_entity_poly.type
_entity_poly.pdbx_seq_one_letter_code
_entity_poly.pdbx_strand_id
1 'polypeptide(L)'
;MNILFLDQYSDPGGAQQILVELLPAIREQGWQALVGLPGSGKLFDAVRAQGVKIERIDCWTRSAGKFQFLPKTVQLANQIRKLIHQIDANLVYLNGPRLVPAAALARPRCRVVFHSHSFLPEGPARAITGLALQSLNARVVANCRFVADQWKRFVHPERINVIWNGVDGPARLPEGRRNGPPTIGCIGRISPEKGQREFAHVAARIHEALPQVRFVIAGDAMFGNPAAQRYLEEVRTSALGLPLEFRGWVHDVYTALAEFDLLLVPSVGPEATTRVILEAFAAAVPVIAFDTGGISEVIENGVTGLLTKSVDEMARESVSLLSGDSRRRLSLASAAREAWKQRFTKGKFHRQLCAFLANAVEGRDA
;
A
#
# COMPACT_ATOMS: atom_id res chain seq x y z
N MET A 1 19.57 8.36 17.49
CA MET A 1 18.22 7.91 17.89
C MET A 1 18.08 6.42 17.63
N ASN A 2 17.54 5.65 18.57
CA ASN A 2 17.30 4.22 18.45
C ASN A 2 15.82 3.97 18.20
N ILE A 3 15.47 3.29 17.12
CA ILE A 3 14.09 3.04 16.71
C ILE A 3 13.82 1.52 16.70
N LEU A 4 12.79 1.11 17.41
CA LEU A 4 12.24 -0.23 17.32
C LEU A 4 11.10 -0.25 16.30
N PHE A 5 11.35 -0.83 15.13
CA PHE A 5 10.33 -1.08 14.11
C PHE A 5 9.66 -2.43 14.36
N LEU A 6 8.34 -2.46 14.34
CA LEU A 6 7.58 -3.71 14.48
C LEU A 6 6.65 -3.87 13.29
N ASP A 7 6.65 -5.04 12.66
CA ASP A 7 5.69 -5.41 11.63
C ASP A 7 4.87 -6.64 12.06
N GLN A 8 3.65 -6.72 11.56
CA GLN A 8 2.71 -7.79 11.88
C GLN A 8 2.74 -8.96 10.90
N TYR A 9 3.55 -8.88 9.85
CA TYR A 9 3.68 -9.88 8.80
C TYR A 9 5.14 -10.22 8.52
N SER A 10 5.39 -11.43 8.01
CA SER A 10 6.69 -11.90 7.52
C SER A 10 6.80 -11.93 6.00
N ASP A 11 5.68 -11.69 5.29
CA ASP A 11 5.63 -11.66 3.83
C ASP A 11 5.48 -10.24 3.31
N PRO A 12 6.05 -9.92 2.13
CA PRO A 12 6.01 -8.60 1.56
C PRO A 12 4.60 -8.23 1.08
N GLY A 13 4.17 -7.05 1.46
CA GLY A 13 3.00 -6.34 0.96
C GLY A 13 3.37 -4.87 0.80
N GLY A 14 2.44 -4.01 0.40
CA GLY A 14 2.73 -2.59 0.20
C GLY A 14 3.29 -1.88 1.44
N ALA A 15 2.72 -2.15 2.61
CA ALA A 15 3.19 -1.57 3.88
C ALA A 15 4.59 -2.09 4.29
N GLN A 16 4.87 -3.38 4.04
CA GLN A 16 6.15 -4.01 4.32
C GLN A 16 7.24 -3.49 3.40
N GLN A 17 6.92 -3.28 2.13
CA GLN A 17 7.85 -2.68 1.17
C GLN A 17 8.24 -1.26 1.60
N ILE A 18 7.28 -0.46 2.08
CA ILE A 18 7.54 0.88 2.62
C ILE A 18 8.50 0.83 3.81
N LEU A 19 8.33 -0.14 4.72
CA LEU A 19 9.24 -0.33 5.84
C LEU A 19 10.66 -0.63 5.36
N VAL A 20 10.84 -1.59 4.44
CA VAL A 20 12.15 -1.96 3.90
C VAL A 20 12.83 -0.77 3.21
N GLU A 21 12.07 -0.04 2.38
CA GLU A 21 12.56 1.13 1.66
C GLU A 21 12.94 2.30 2.58
N LEU A 22 12.35 2.38 3.77
CA LEU A 22 12.66 3.41 4.78
C LEU A 22 14.00 3.16 5.50
N LEU A 23 14.41 1.91 5.69
CA LEU A 23 15.60 1.57 6.49
C LEU A 23 16.91 2.25 6.04
N PRO A 24 17.21 2.36 4.72
CA PRO A 24 18.35 3.15 4.27
C PRO A 24 18.28 4.62 4.72
N ALA A 25 17.12 5.27 4.59
CA ALA A 25 16.95 6.65 5.00
C ALA A 25 17.13 6.85 6.52
N ILE A 26 16.69 5.88 7.34
CA ILE A 26 16.96 5.87 8.78
C ILE A 26 18.46 5.83 9.07
N ARG A 27 19.20 5.00 8.35
CA ARG A 27 20.66 4.91 8.49
C ARG A 27 21.37 6.19 8.04
N GLU A 28 20.92 6.84 6.96
CA GLU A 28 21.44 8.13 6.48
C GLU A 28 21.29 9.25 7.51
N GLN A 29 20.26 9.19 8.38
CA GLN A 29 20.10 10.09 9.50
C GLN A 29 21.06 9.80 10.69
N GLY A 30 21.89 8.75 10.60
CA GLY A 30 22.71 8.28 11.71
C GLY A 30 21.89 7.57 12.81
N TRP A 31 20.66 7.15 12.51
CA TRP A 31 19.80 6.46 13.48
C TRP A 31 19.98 4.96 13.42
N GLN A 32 19.80 4.32 14.56
CA GLN A 32 19.88 2.85 14.66
C GLN A 32 18.48 2.26 14.61
N ALA A 33 18.35 1.15 13.88
CA ALA A 33 17.11 0.41 13.73
C ALA A 33 17.27 -1.03 14.25
N LEU A 34 16.26 -1.48 15.00
CA LEU A 34 15.98 -2.88 15.27
C LEU A 34 14.60 -3.21 14.70
N VAL A 35 14.47 -4.30 13.95
CA VAL A 35 13.20 -4.70 13.36
C VAL A 35 12.69 -5.97 14.01
N GLY A 36 11.48 -5.92 14.58
CA GLY A 36 10.76 -7.08 15.09
C GLY A 36 9.79 -7.62 14.05
N LEU A 37 9.94 -8.90 13.63
CA LEU A 37 9.12 -9.56 12.62
C LEU A 37 8.59 -10.91 13.10
N PRO A 38 7.35 -11.32 12.74
CA PRO A 38 6.87 -12.66 13.03
C PRO A 38 7.45 -13.68 12.04
N GLY A 39 8.22 -14.64 12.55
CA GLY A 39 8.72 -15.75 11.75
C GLY A 39 9.86 -15.41 10.79
N SER A 40 10.04 -16.28 9.79
CA SER A 40 11.07 -16.20 8.75
C SER A 40 10.35 -16.23 7.39
N GLY A 41 10.23 -15.10 6.72
CA GLY A 41 9.62 -14.98 5.40
C GLY A 41 10.44 -14.06 4.51
N LYS A 42 9.98 -13.80 3.30
CA LYS A 42 10.66 -12.93 2.32
C LYS A 42 10.95 -11.52 2.88
N LEU A 43 10.11 -11.01 3.78
CA LEU A 43 10.35 -9.73 4.45
C LEU A 43 11.58 -9.80 5.36
N PHE A 44 11.78 -10.93 6.05
CA PHE A 44 12.96 -11.13 6.89
C PHE A 44 14.25 -11.03 6.08
N ASP A 45 14.28 -11.68 4.89
CA ASP A 45 15.44 -11.65 4.01
C ASP A 45 15.66 -10.25 3.44
N ALA A 46 14.59 -9.55 3.06
CA ALA A 46 14.67 -8.17 2.56
C ALA A 46 15.22 -7.19 3.61
N VAL A 47 14.80 -7.29 4.86
CA VAL A 47 15.34 -6.45 5.96
C VAL A 47 16.79 -6.82 6.27
N ARG A 48 17.13 -8.12 6.28
CA ARG A 48 18.51 -8.59 6.47
C ARG A 48 19.45 -8.05 5.41
N ALA A 49 19.00 -8.01 4.15
CA ALA A 49 19.76 -7.45 3.03
C ALA A 49 20.10 -5.96 3.22
N GLN A 50 19.33 -5.23 4.04
CA GLN A 50 19.63 -3.83 4.42
C GLN A 50 20.68 -3.71 5.54
N GLY A 51 21.20 -4.84 6.06
CA GLY A 51 22.17 -4.86 7.17
C GLY A 51 21.57 -4.47 8.53
N VAL A 52 20.23 -4.55 8.67
CA VAL A 52 19.53 -4.20 9.91
C VAL A 52 19.32 -5.43 10.79
N LYS A 53 19.54 -5.28 12.09
CA LYS A 53 19.30 -6.35 13.07
C LYS A 53 17.81 -6.67 13.17
N ILE A 54 17.49 -7.98 13.19
CA ILE A 54 16.12 -8.48 13.24
C ILE A 54 15.97 -9.36 14.49
N GLU A 55 14.85 -9.18 15.16
CA GLU A 55 14.42 -10.04 16.27
C GLU A 55 13.05 -10.66 15.96
N ARG A 56 12.85 -11.89 16.37
CA ARG A 56 11.56 -12.58 16.21
C ARG A 56 10.56 -12.12 17.26
N ILE A 57 9.34 -11.87 16.79
CA ILE A 57 8.18 -11.58 17.65
C ILE A 57 7.03 -12.52 17.32
N ASP A 58 6.14 -12.73 18.29
CA ASP A 58 4.94 -13.54 18.12
C ASP A 58 3.71 -12.65 17.93
N CYS A 59 3.33 -12.41 16.68
CA CYS A 59 2.12 -11.64 16.38
C CYS A 59 0.90 -12.56 16.24
N TRP A 60 -0.22 -12.19 16.82
CA TRP A 60 -1.47 -12.91 16.67
C TRP A 60 -1.96 -12.89 15.23
N THR A 61 -2.44 -14.04 14.74
CA THR A 61 -3.05 -14.19 13.42
C THR A 61 -4.52 -14.62 13.55
N ARG A 62 -5.37 -14.25 12.58
CA ARG A 62 -6.79 -14.65 12.59
C ARG A 62 -6.98 -16.18 12.60
N SER A 63 -6.07 -16.93 12.00
CA SER A 63 -6.07 -18.40 11.98
C SER A 63 -5.85 -19.02 13.38
N ALA A 64 -5.25 -18.28 14.30
CA ALA A 64 -5.00 -18.76 15.66
C ALA A 64 -6.25 -18.82 16.57
N GLY A 65 -7.42 -18.37 16.08
CA GLY A 65 -8.67 -18.37 16.85
C GLY A 65 -8.78 -17.22 17.87
N LYS A 66 -10.03 -16.89 18.26
CA LYS A 66 -10.33 -15.74 19.15
C LYS A 66 -9.76 -15.93 20.56
N PHE A 67 -9.71 -17.16 21.06
CA PHE A 67 -9.24 -17.47 22.42
C PHE A 67 -7.75 -17.23 22.62
N GLN A 68 -6.96 -17.24 21.54
CA GLN A 68 -5.53 -16.98 21.59
C GLN A 68 -5.17 -15.49 21.50
N PHE A 69 -6.13 -14.63 21.27
CA PHE A 69 -5.88 -13.19 21.12
C PHE A 69 -5.22 -12.59 22.37
N LEU A 70 -5.81 -12.77 23.56
CA LEU A 70 -5.29 -12.17 24.78
C LEU A 70 -3.94 -12.76 25.21
N PRO A 71 -3.74 -14.08 25.31
CA PRO A 71 -2.43 -14.67 25.62
C PRO A 71 -1.32 -14.25 24.66
N LYS A 72 -1.58 -14.27 23.37
CA LYS A 72 -0.63 -13.83 22.34
C LYS A 72 -0.31 -12.34 22.44
N THR A 73 -1.31 -11.51 22.77
CA THR A 73 -1.11 -10.08 22.95
C THR A 73 -0.23 -9.79 24.17
N VAL A 74 -0.41 -10.50 25.28
CA VAL A 74 0.45 -10.40 26.48
C VAL A 74 1.87 -10.89 26.18
N GLN A 75 2.02 -12.02 25.49
CA GLN A 75 3.31 -12.54 25.08
C GLN A 75 4.08 -11.52 24.22
N LEU A 76 3.42 -10.97 23.21
CA LEU A 76 3.99 -9.92 22.33
C LEU A 76 4.35 -8.65 23.14
N ALA A 77 3.51 -8.24 24.11
CA ALA A 77 3.80 -7.09 24.95
C ALA A 77 5.10 -7.27 25.77
N ASN A 78 5.35 -8.48 26.29
CA ASN A 78 6.58 -8.79 26.99
C ASN A 78 7.80 -8.78 26.05
N GLN A 79 7.64 -9.29 24.83
CA GLN A 79 8.70 -9.23 23.82
C GLN A 79 9.00 -7.77 23.44
N ILE A 80 7.98 -6.94 23.18
CA ILE A 80 8.16 -5.51 22.89
C ILE A 80 8.92 -4.81 24.02
N ARG A 81 8.54 -5.07 25.27
CA ARG A 81 9.23 -4.48 26.44
C ARG A 81 10.70 -4.86 26.48
N LYS A 82 11.02 -6.15 26.24
CA LYS A 82 12.40 -6.65 26.17
C LYS A 82 13.19 -5.96 25.06
N LEU A 83 12.62 -5.83 23.86
CA LEU A 83 13.27 -5.20 22.71
C LEU A 83 13.51 -3.70 22.93
N ILE A 84 12.57 -2.98 23.57
CA ILE A 84 12.74 -1.58 23.96
C ILE A 84 13.98 -1.40 24.83
N HIS A 85 14.12 -2.23 25.88
CA HIS A 85 15.28 -2.19 26.77
C HIS A 85 16.57 -2.62 26.07
N GLN A 86 16.51 -3.59 25.17
CA GLN A 86 17.69 -4.13 24.47
C GLN A 86 18.44 -3.07 23.65
N ILE A 87 17.72 -2.09 23.07
CA ILE A 87 18.33 -1.05 22.24
C ILE A 87 18.23 0.34 22.86
N ASP A 88 17.71 0.45 24.08
CA ASP A 88 17.38 1.74 24.69
C ASP A 88 16.56 2.61 23.71
N ALA A 89 15.39 2.10 23.29
CA ALA A 89 14.59 2.69 22.23
C ALA A 89 14.08 4.08 22.60
N ASN A 90 14.34 5.06 21.74
CA ASN A 90 13.73 6.40 21.83
C ASN A 90 12.34 6.42 21.22
N LEU A 91 12.08 5.52 20.27
CA LEU A 91 10.82 5.44 19.54
C LEU A 91 10.47 4.00 19.18
N VAL A 92 9.18 3.65 19.33
CA VAL A 92 8.58 2.43 18.80
C VAL A 92 7.72 2.78 17.59
N TYR A 93 8.03 2.20 16.45
CA TYR A 93 7.29 2.37 15.20
C TYR A 93 6.47 1.11 14.92
N LEU A 94 5.14 1.27 14.90
CA LEU A 94 4.18 0.18 14.71
C LEU A 94 3.67 0.17 13.27
N ASN A 95 4.07 -0.84 12.49
CA ASN A 95 3.71 -0.99 11.07
C ASN A 95 2.50 -1.92 10.89
N GLY A 96 1.45 -1.70 11.69
CA GLY A 96 0.22 -2.46 11.57
C GLY A 96 -0.64 -2.47 12.83
N PRO A 97 -1.99 -2.53 12.68
CA PRO A 97 -2.92 -2.36 13.80
C PRO A 97 -2.90 -3.49 14.83
N ARG A 98 -2.47 -4.71 14.47
CA ARG A 98 -2.40 -5.84 15.41
C ARG A 98 -1.33 -5.68 16.48
N LEU A 99 -0.35 -4.82 16.26
CA LEU A 99 0.74 -4.55 17.19
C LEU A 99 0.33 -3.56 18.29
N VAL A 100 -0.65 -2.70 17.99
CA VAL A 100 -1.03 -1.56 18.84
C VAL A 100 -1.52 -2.00 20.24
N PRO A 101 -2.42 -2.99 20.38
CA PRO A 101 -2.85 -3.45 21.70
C PRO A 101 -1.71 -4.02 22.54
N ALA A 102 -0.78 -4.77 21.93
CA ALA A 102 0.39 -5.30 22.61
C ALA A 102 1.37 -4.18 23.04
N ALA A 103 1.58 -3.18 22.20
CA ALA A 103 2.38 -2.01 22.55
C ALA A 103 1.76 -1.25 23.73
N ALA A 104 0.43 -1.10 23.79
CA ALA A 104 -0.26 -0.48 24.92
C ALA A 104 -0.05 -1.28 26.22
N LEU A 105 -0.12 -2.60 26.18
CA LEU A 105 0.18 -3.45 27.34
C LEU A 105 1.66 -3.42 27.74
N ALA A 106 2.56 -3.21 26.80
CA ALA A 106 4.00 -3.08 27.08
C ALA A 106 4.31 -1.78 27.84
N ARG A 107 3.47 -0.77 27.77
CA ARG A 107 3.62 0.55 28.43
C ARG A 107 5.00 1.17 28.19
N PRO A 108 5.40 1.42 26.94
CA PRO A 108 6.69 2.03 26.63
C PRO A 108 6.83 3.40 27.29
N ARG A 109 8.01 3.71 27.80
CA ARG A 109 8.35 5.08 28.28
C ARG A 109 8.83 5.98 27.15
N CYS A 110 9.20 5.40 26.02
CA CYS A 110 9.57 6.12 24.81
C CYS A 110 8.34 6.49 23.95
N ARG A 111 8.56 7.29 22.90
CA ARG A 111 7.50 7.70 22.00
C ARG A 111 7.00 6.53 21.14
N VAL A 112 5.71 6.58 20.78
CA VAL A 112 5.08 5.58 19.92
C VAL A 112 4.50 6.26 18.68
N VAL A 113 4.88 5.75 17.53
CA VAL A 113 4.31 6.13 16.22
C VAL A 113 3.61 4.91 15.64
N PHE A 114 2.38 5.09 15.21
CA PHE A 114 1.62 4.12 14.45
C PHE A 114 1.49 4.55 13.00
N HIS A 115 2.00 3.75 12.07
CA HIS A 115 1.80 3.99 10.64
C HIS A 115 0.57 3.22 10.14
N SER A 116 -0.47 3.96 9.82
CA SER A 116 -1.74 3.44 9.35
C SER A 116 -1.75 3.39 7.82
N HIS A 117 -1.60 2.19 7.26
CA HIS A 117 -1.51 1.95 5.82
C HIS A 117 -2.83 1.59 5.16
N SER A 118 -3.84 1.23 5.94
CA SER A 118 -5.10 0.72 5.42
C SER A 118 -6.29 1.15 6.27
N PHE A 119 -7.44 1.13 5.64
CA PHE A 119 -8.71 1.31 6.32
C PHE A 119 -9.02 0.06 7.16
N LEU A 120 -9.41 0.27 8.39
CA LEU A 120 -9.90 -0.75 9.31
C LEU A 120 -11.41 -0.53 9.48
N PRO A 121 -12.26 -1.45 9.00
CA PRO A 121 -13.71 -1.29 9.12
C PRO A 121 -14.17 -1.04 10.56
N GLU A 122 -15.29 -0.36 10.72
CA GLU A 122 -15.91 -0.16 12.04
C GLU A 122 -16.18 -1.51 12.70
N GLY A 123 -15.91 -1.55 14.00
CA GLY A 123 -16.09 -2.77 14.77
C GLY A 123 -15.07 -2.90 15.92
N PRO A 124 -15.09 -4.04 16.62
CA PRO A 124 -14.25 -4.23 17.81
C PRO A 124 -12.76 -4.06 17.56
N ALA A 125 -12.24 -4.52 16.40
CA ALA A 125 -10.82 -4.40 16.08
C ALA A 125 -10.38 -2.93 15.97
N ARG A 126 -11.20 -2.06 15.30
CA ARG A 126 -10.93 -0.64 15.20
C ARG A 126 -11.02 0.06 16.55
N ALA A 127 -12.06 -0.28 17.36
CA ALA A 127 -12.24 0.28 18.69
C ALA A 127 -11.06 -0.08 19.63
N ILE A 128 -10.67 -1.36 19.69
CA ILE A 128 -9.54 -1.81 20.50
C ILE A 128 -8.25 -1.10 20.09
N THR A 129 -7.97 -1.03 18.78
CA THR A 129 -6.80 -0.33 18.25
C THR A 129 -6.84 1.16 18.63
N GLY A 130 -7.98 1.82 18.44
CA GLY A 130 -8.14 3.25 18.74
C GLY A 130 -7.95 3.57 20.23
N LEU A 131 -8.57 2.80 21.12
CA LEU A 131 -8.40 2.96 22.59
C LEU A 131 -6.95 2.70 23.00
N ALA A 132 -6.29 1.74 22.38
CA ALA A 132 -4.88 1.46 22.63
C ALA A 132 -3.97 2.61 22.14
N LEU A 133 -4.25 3.22 20.97
CA LEU A 133 -3.56 4.42 20.50
C LEU A 133 -3.74 5.61 21.45
N GLN A 134 -4.95 5.79 21.95
CA GLN A 134 -5.25 6.82 22.96
C GLN A 134 -4.45 6.60 24.24
N SER A 135 -4.44 5.36 24.79
CA SER A 135 -3.71 5.03 26.03
C SER A 135 -2.17 5.17 25.88
N LEU A 136 -1.65 4.96 24.68
CA LEU A 136 -0.24 5.14 24.34
C LEU A 136 0.13 6.61 24.14
N ASN A 137 -0.84 7.50 24.06
CA ASN A 137 -0.61 8.86 23.61
C ASN A 137 0.14 8.88 22.26
N ALA A 138 -0.19 7.94 21.37
CA ALA A 138 0.55 7.68 20.15
C ALA A 138 0.38 8.83 19.13
N ARG A 139 1.41 9.03 18.31
CA ARG A 139 1.28 9.79 17.06
C ARG A 139 0.93 8.84 15.93
N VAL A 140 0.08 9.29 15.01
CA VAL A 140 -0.37 8.51 13.87
C VAL A 140 0.15 9.14 12.58
N VAL A 141 0.81 8.34 11.76
CA VAL A 141 1.05 8.66 10.35
C VAL A 141 0.06 7.87 9.53
N ALA A 142 -0.68 8.53 8.65
CA ALA A 142 -1.57 7.91 7.69
C ALA A 142 -1.12 8.24 6.26
N ASN A 143 -1.24 7.31 5.35
CA ASN A 143 -0.83 7.49 3.96
C ASN A 143 -1.85 8.29 3.11
N CYS A 144 -3.02 8.63 3.66
CA CYS A 144 -4.02 9.51 3.07
C CYS A 144 -5.00 10.01 4.16
N ARG A 145 -5.79 11.04 3.82
CA ARG A 145 -6.80 11.62 4.72
C ARG A 145 -7.90 10.61 5.06
N PHE A 146 -8.35 9.85 4.07
CA PHE A 146 -9.34 8.80 4.26
C PHE A 146 -8.93 7.81 5.36
N VAL A 147 -7.66 7.41 5.38
CA VAL A 147 -7.12 6.52 6.42
C VAL A 147 -6.86 7.26 7.73
N ALA A 148 -6.51 8.54 7.70
CA ALA A 148 -6.33 9.36 8.90
C ALA A 148 -7.64 9.56 9.66
N ASP A 149 -8.72 9.81 8.95
CA ASP A 149 -10.04 10.17 9.51
C ASP A 149 -10.62 9.09 10.41
N GLN A 150 -10.32 7.83 10.16
CA GLN A 150 -10.79 6.73 11.00
C GLN A 150 -10.28 6.80 12.46
N TRP A 151 -9.18 7.54 12.71
CA TRP A 151 -8.54 7.64 14.03
C TRP A 151 -8.92 8.91 14.79
N LYS A 152 -9.54 9.91 14.16
CA LYS A 152 -9.89 11.21 14.78
C LYS A 152 -10.76 11.09 16.04
N ARG A 153 -11.53 10.01 16.17
CA ARG A 153 -12.35 9.73 17.36
C ARG A 153 -11.50 9.32 18.58
N PHE A 154 -10.30 8.80 18.35
CA PHE A 154 -9.44 8.20 19.39
C PHE A 154 -8.14 8.97 19.64
N VAL A 155 -7.68 9.68 18.64
CA VAL A 155 -6.41 10.40 18.66
C VAL A 155 -6.66 11.87 18.34
N HIS A 156 -6.06 12.77 19.13
CA HIS A 156 -6.20 14.19 18.90
C HIS A 156 -5.70 14.58 17.49
N PRO A 157 -6.40 15.45 16.76
CA PRO A 157 -6.06 15.79 15.37
C PRO A 157 -4.60 16.23 15.16
N GLU A 158 -4.00 16.99 16.09
CA GLU A 158 -2.59 17.42 16.05
C GLU A 158 -1.57 16.29 16.08
N ARG A 159 -1.99 15.08 16.49
CA ARG A 159 -1.17 13.87 16.50
C ARG A 159 -1.39 12.98 15.31
N ILE A 160 -2.26 13.36 14.38
CA ILE A 160 -2.54 12.63 13.16
C ILE A 160 -1.95 13.41 11.99
N ASN A 161 -0.93 12.84 11.36
CA ASN A 161 -0.27 13.44 10.20
C ASN A 161 -0.53 12.59 8.95
N VAL A 162 -0.80 13.26 7.84
CA VAL A 162 -0.90 12.61 6.53
C VAL A 162 0.42 12.78 5.81
N ILE A 163 1.09 11.66 5.55
CA ILE A 163 2.32 11.60 4.77
C ILE A 163 2.07 10.58 3.65
N TRP A 164 1.93 11.10 2.43
CA TRP A 164 1.65 10.28 1.24
C TRP A 164 2.81 9.34 0.95
N ASN A 165 2.50 8.10 0.62
CA ASN A 165 3.51 7.15 0.17
C ASN A 165 4.25 7.71 -1.04
N GLY A 166 5.51 7.34 -1.17
CA GLY A 166 6.34 7.66 -2.32
C GLY A 166 6.89 6.41 -2.97
N VAL A 167 7.13 6.50 -4.27
CA VAL A 167 7.75 5.45 -5.06
C VAL A 167 8.90 6.01 -5.88
N ASP A 168 9.89 5.15 -6.23
CA ASP A 168 10.87 5.50 -7.26
C ASP A 168 10.19 5.55 -8.63
N GLY A 169 10.79 6.24 -9.56
CA GLY A 169 10.40 6.14 -10.96
C GLY A 169 11.22 5.08 -11.70
N PRO A 170 10.79 4.70 -12.92
CA PRO A 170 11.60 3.87 -13.79
C PRO A 170 12.89 4.59 -14.17
N ALA A 171 13.98 3.84 -14.37
CA ALA A 171 15.28 4.39 -14.78
C ALA A 171 15.20 5.19 -16.09
N ARG A 172 14.35 4.73 -17.02
CA ARG A 172 14.02 5.41 -18.27
C ARG A 172 12.53 5.21 -18.57
N LEU A 173 11.91 6.24 -19.15
CA LEU A 173 10.59 6.07 -19.76
C LEU A 173 10.74 5.31 -21.07
N PRO A 174 9.75 4.47 -21.46
CA PRO A 174 9.70 3.90 -22.79
C PRO A 174 9.76 5.02 -23.84
N GLU A 175 10.70 4.93 -24.78
CA GLU A 175 10.82 5.87 -25.90
C GLU A 175 9.86 5.45 -27.03
N GLY A 176 8.97 6.37 -27.43
CA GLY A 176 8.10 6.20 -28.59
C GLY A 176 6.81 5.40 -28.32
N ARG A 177 5.97 5.36 -29.36
CA ARG A 177 4.74 4.57 -29.39
C ARG A 177 5.10 3.10 -29.63
N ARG A 178 4.56 2.21 -28.79
CA ARG A 178 4.73 0.76 -29.01
C ARG A 178 4.04 0.34 -30.31
N ASN A 179 4.74 -0.45 -31.11
CA ASN A 179 4.14 -1.11 -32.25
C ASN A 179 3.35 -2.34 -31.78
N GLY A 180 2.06 -2.35 -32.02
CA GLY A 180 1.20 -3.48 -31.64
C GLY A 180 -0.18 -3.05 -31.13
N PRO A 181 -1.02 -4.02 -30.78
CA PRO A 181 -2.34 -3.74 -30.24
C PRO A 181 -2.25 -3.05 -28.87
N PRO A 182 -3.17 -2.13 -28.56
CA PRO A 182 -3.22 -1.50 -27.25
C PRO A 182 -3.35 -2.54 -26.14
N THR A 183 -2.63 -2.33 -25.04
CA THR A 183 -2.64 -3.23 -23.88
C THR A 183 -3.14 -2.51 -22.64
N ILE A 184 -4.15 -3.07 -22.01
CA ILE A 184 -4.70 -2.58 -20.74
C ILE A 184 -4.27 -3.53 -19.62
N GLY A 185 -3.68 -2.96 -18.55
CA GLY A 185 -3.23 -3.73 -17.40
C GLY A 185 -4.04 -3.50 -16.13
N CYS A 186 -4.04 -4.50 -15.27
CA CYS A 186 -4.43 -4.41 -13.87
C CYS A 186 -3.32 -5.06 -13.03
N ILE A 187 -2.74 -4.33 -12.08
CA ILE A 187 -1.64 -4.82 -11.24
C ILE A 187 -2.05 -4.81 -9.79
N GLY A 188 -1.82 -5.91 -9.10
CA GLY A 188 -2.01 -6.00 -7.66
C GLY A 188 -2.23 -7.42 -7.16
N ARG A 189 -2.14 -7.61 -5.85
CA ARG A 189 -2.51 -8.86 -5.21
C ARG A 189 -3.92 -9.27 -5.65
N ILE A 190 -4.10 -10.54 -6.00
CA ILE A 190 -5.42 -11.05 -6.39
C ILE A 190 -6.26 -11.23 -5.13
N SER A 191 -7.31 -10.42 -5.01
CA SER A 191 -8.22 -10.42 -3.87
C SER A 191 -9.49 -9.63 -4.21
N PRO A 192 -10.65 -9.96 -3.61
CA PRO A 192 -11.92 -9.33 -3.94
C PRO A 192 -11.89 -7.79 -3.89
N GLU A 193 -11.21 -7.24 -2.88
CA GLU A 193 -11.12 -5.79 -2.71
C GLU A 193 -10.34 -5.08 -3.82
N LYS A 194 -9.49 -5.80 -4.58
CA LYS A 194 -8.73 -5.26 -5.71
C LYS A 194 -9.49 -5.27 -7.05
N GLY A 195 -10.61 -5.98 -7.11
CA GLY A 195 -11.55 -5.90 -8.22
C GLY A 195 -11.08 -6.53 -9.53
N GLN A 196 -10.27 -7.59 -9.50
CA GLN A 196 -9.85 -8.26 -10.74
C GLN A 196 -11.03 -8.89 -11.50
N ARG A 197 -12.11 -9.28 -10.81
CA ARG A 197 -13.35 -9.72 -11.46
C ARG A 197 -14.03 -8.57 -12.20
N GLU A 198 -14.09 -7.41 -11.58
CA GLU A 198 -14.57 -6.17 -12.19
C GLU A 198 -13.72 -5.78 -13.40
N PHE A 199 -12.39 -5.97 -13.32
CA PHE A 199 -11.49 -5.82 -14.47
C PHE A 199 -11.88 -6.75 -15.63
N ALA A 200 -12.17 -8.02 -15.37
CA ALA A 200 -12.61 -8.96 -16.41
C ALA A 200 -13.94 -8.52 -17.04
N HIS A 201 -14.89 -7.99 -16.25
CA HIS A 201 -16.13 -7.44 -16.77
C HIS A 201 -15.91 -6.18 -17.62
N VAL A 202 -15.00 -5.28 -17.21
CA VAL A 202 -14.59 -4.12 -18.01
C VAL A 202 -13.93 -4.58 -19.30
N ALA A 203 -13.04 -5.57 -19.24
CA ALA A 203 -12.36 -6.12 -20.40
C ALA A 203 -13.34 -6.69 -21.44
N ALA A 204 -14.40 -7.40 -21.01
CA ALA A 204 -15.43 -7.92 -21.89
C ALA A 204 -16.12 -6.79 -22.68
N ARG A 205 -16.54 -5.71 -22.01
CA ARG A 205 -17.17 -4.56 -22.66
C ARG A 205 -16.24 -3.81 -23.61
N ILE A 206 -14.97 -3.69 -23.25
CA ILE A 206 -13.98 -3.07 -24.14
C ILE A 206 -13.74 -3.95 -25.36
N HIS A 207 -13.65 -5.27 -25.17
CA HIS A 207 -13.42 -6.22 -26.26
C HIS A 207 -14.54 -6.22 -27.30
N GLU A 208 -15.79 -6.01 -26.89
CA GLU A 208 -16.93 -5.84 -27.82
C GLU A 208 -16.75 -4.63 -28.73
N ALA A 209 -16.20 -3.51 -28.21
CA ALA A 209 -15.99 -2.27 -28.97
C ALA A 209 -14.64 -2.22 -29.69
N LEU A 210 -13.61 -2.82 -29.13
CA LEU A 210 -12.21 -2.80 -29.60
C LEU A 210 -11.59 -4.22 -29.49
N PRO A 211 -11.91 -5.13 -30.43
CA PRO A 211 -11.47 -6.53 -30.35
C PRO A 211 -9.95 -6.74 -30.37
N GLN A 212 -9.19 -5.76 -30.87
CA GLN A 212 -7.72 -5.81 -30.94
C GLN A 212 -7.03 -5.52 -29.60
N VAL A 213 -7.74 -5.03 -28.58
CA VAL A 213 -7.16 -4.69 -27.28
C VAL A 213 -6.78 -5.96 -26.52
N ARG A 214 -5.59 -5.97 -25.93
CA ARG A 214 -5.11 -7.03 -25.05
C ARG A 214 -5.28 -6.62 -23.60
N PHE A 215 -5.52 -7.60 -22.73
CA PHE A 215 -5.70 -7.38 -21.30
C PHE A 215 -4.68 -8.19 -20.53
N VAL A 216 -4.16 -7.62 -19.44
CA VAL A 216 -3.16 -8.29 -18.58
C VAL A 216 -3.54 -8.10 -17.11
N ILE A 217 -3.63 -9.18 -16.37
CA ILE A 217 -3.63 -9.16 -14.90
C ILE A 217 -2.25 -9.59 -14.43
N ALA A 218 -1.52 -8.67 -13.76
CA ALA A 218 -0.23 -8.94 -13.13
C ALA A 218 -0.41 -8.96 -11.60
N GLY A 219 -0.28 -10.13 -11.02
CA GLY A 219 -0.49 -10.36 -9.59
C GLY A 219 -0.78 -11.82 -9.28
N ASP A 220 -0.78 -12.16 -8.00
CA ASP A 220 -1.01 -13.54 -7.57
C ASP A 220 -1.86 -13.58 -6.29
N ALA A 221 -2.45 -14.75 -6.03
CA ALA A 221 -3.13 -15.10 -4.79
C ALA A 221 -2.09 -15.37 -3.70
N MET A 222 -1.80 -14.33 -2.90
CA MET A 222 -0.71 -14.36 -1.93
C MET A 222 -1.10 -14.98 -0.59
N PHE A 223 -0.08 -15.26 0.23
CA PHE A 223 -0.18 -15.70 1.63
C PHE A 223 -0.77 -17.09 1.86
N GLY A 224 -0.76 -17.98 0.85
CA GLY A 224 -1.33 -19.33 0.97
C GLY A 224 -2.79 -19.33 1.40
N ASN A 225 -3.53 -18.26 1.09
CA ASN A 225 -4.92 -18.08 1.50
C ASN A 225 -5.88 -18.81 0.55
N PRO A 226 -6.58 -19.88 1.00
CA PRO A 226 -7.51 -20.62 0.15
C PRO A 226 -8.65 -19.75 -0.43
N ALA A 227 -9.05 -18.70 0.26
CA ALA A 227 -10.07 -17.78 -0.26
C ALA A 227 -9.53 -16.93 -1.43
N ALA A 228 -8.26 -16.51 -1.39
CA ALA A 228 -7.63 -15.81 -2.50
C ALA A 228 -7.48 -16.72 -3.72
N GLN A 229 -7.17 -18.00 -3.50
CA GLN A 229 -7.07 -18.98 -4.58
C GLN A 229 -8.43 -19.22 -5.25
N ARG A 230 -9.50 -19.38 -4.46
CA ARG A 230 -10.87 -19.49 -5.00
C ARG A 230 -11.26 -18.24 -5.81
N TYR A 231 -10.95 -17.06 -5.30
CA TYR A 231 -11.21 -15.83 -6.03
C TYR A 231 -10.43 -15.73 -7.35
N LEU A 232 -9.18 -16.20 -7.39
CA LEU A 232 -8.42 -16.29 -8.65
C LEU A 232 -9.15 -17.16 -9.69
N GLU A 233 -9.69 -18.32 -9.29
CA GLU A 233 -10.45 -19.18 -10.20
C GLU A 233 -11.78 -18.54 -10.66
N GLU A 234 -12.45 -17.78 -9.78
CA GLU A 234 -13.63 -16.97 -10.17
C GLU A 234 -13.26 -15.93 -11.23
N VAL A 235 -12.11 -15.24 -11.06
CA VAL A 235 -11.62 -14.25 -12.03
C VAL A 235 -11.28 -14.91 -13.37
N ARG A 236 -10.62 -16.08 -13.35
CA ARG A 236 -10.33 -16.85 -14.56
C ARG A 236 -11.59 -17.26 -15.30
N THR A 237 -12.61 -17.70 -14.56
CA THR A 237 -13.91 -18.05 -15.13
C THR A 237 -14.57 -16.82 -15.77
N SER A 238 -14.53 -15.66 -15.14
CA SER A 238 -15.07 -14.42 -15.69
C SER A 238 -14.31 -13.89 -16.91
N ALA A 239 -13.09 -14.38 -17.13
CA ALA A 239 -12.23 -14.00 -18.25
C ALA A 239 -12.28 -14.99 -19.43
N LEU A 240 -13.11 -16.04 -19.37
CA LEU A 240 -13.21 -17.04 -20.45
C LEU A 240 -13.62 -16.37 -21.77
N GLY A 241 -12.89 -16.68 -22.83
CA GLY A 241 -13.13 -16.13 -24.17
C GLY A 241 -12.54 -14.75 -24.42
N LEU A 242 -11.92 -14.10 -23.43
CA LEU A 242 -11.26 -12.82 -23.59
C LEU A 242 -9.76 -12.97 -23.87
N PRO A 243 -9.14 -12.03 -24.62
CA PRO A 243 -7.68 -11.98 -24.80
C PRO A 243 -7.00 -11.43 -23.55
N LEU A 244 -7.21 -12.12 -22.40
CA LEU A 244 -6.75 -11.75 -21.08
C LEU A 244 -5.66 -12.70 -20.58
N GLU A 245 -4.46 -12.15 -20.37
CA GLU A 245 -3.29 -12.87 -19.85
C GLU A 245 -3.22 -12.74 -18.31
N PHE A 246 -2.98 -13.87 -17.62
CA PHE A 246 -2.64 -13.91 -16.20
C PHE A 246 -1.14 -14.12 -16.07
N ARG A 247 -0.42 -13.06 -15.70
CA ARG A 247 1.05 -13.02 -15.70
C ARG A 247 1.67 -13.52 -14.39
N GLY A 248 0.87 -13.71 -13.35
CA GLY A 248 1.38 -14.02 -12.02
C GLY A 248 2.07 -12.81 -11.35
N TRP A 249 2.85 -13.09 -10.31
CA TRP A 249 3.56 -12.04 -9.58
C TRP A 249 4.70 -11.43 -10.41
N VAL A 250 4.73 -10.10 -10.52
CA VAL A 250 5.82 -9.36 -11.17
C VAL A 250 6.73 -8.74 -10.13
N HIS A 251 8.04 -8.95 -10.29
CA HIS A 251 9.04 -8.40 -9.37
C HIS A 251 9.35 -6.93 -9.65
N ASP A 252 9.41 -6.57 -10.92
CA ASP A 252 9.58 -5.18 -11.37
C ASP A 252 8.29 -4.69 -12.02
N VAL A 253 7.58 -3.86 -11.29
CA VAL A 253 6.32 -3.26 -11.75
C VAL A 253 6.50 -2.40 -13.00
N TYR A 254 7.67 -1.76 -13.15
CA TYR A 254 7.94 -0.87 -14.28
C TYR A 254 8.10 -1.62 -15.60
N THR A 255 8.63 -2.84 -15.56
CA THR A 255 8.63 -3.73 -16.73
C THR A 255 7.22 -4.04 -17.21
N ALA A 256 6.28 -4.31 -16.30
CA ALA A 256 4.88 -4.52 -16.68
C ALA A 256 4.21 -3.22 -17.16
N LEU A 257 4.41 -2.12 -16.44
CA LEU A 257 3.84 -0.81 -16.80
C LEU A 257 4.34 -0.30 -18.16
N ALA A 258 5.58 -0.60 -18.53
CA ALA A 258 6.15 -0.25 -19.83
C ALA A 258 5.38 -0.91 -21.00
N GLU A 259 4.62 -1.96 -20.73
CA GLU A 259 3.79 -2.64 -21.71
C GLU A 259 2.36 -2.11 -21.81
N PHE A 260 1.93 -1.26 -20.92
CA PHE A 260 0.55 -0.81 -20.81
C PHE A 260 0.33 0.55 -21.48
N ASP A 261 -0.72 0.64 -22.28
CA ASP A 261 -1.26 1.90 -22.77
C ASP A 261 -2.20 2.55 -21.75
N LEU A 262 -2.74 1.75 -20.83
CA LEU A 262 -3.68 2.15 -19.79
C LEU A 262 -3.60 1.19 -18.60
N LEU A 263 -3.58 1.73 -17.40
CA LEU A 263 -3.75 0.96 -16.16
C LEU A 263 -5.18 1.16 -15.64
N LEU A 264 -5.89 0.06 -15.36
CA LEU A 264 -7.15 0.10 -14.62
C LEU A 264 -6.96 -0.33 -13.19
N VAL A 265 -7.61 0.40 -12.28
CA VAL A 265 -7.60 0.12 -10.83
C VAL A 265 -9.05 0.02 -10.35
N PRO A 266 -9.71 -1.13 -10.60
CA PRO A 266 -11.13 -1.34 -10.34
C PRO A 266 -11.38 -1.81 -8.89
N SER A 267 -10.66 -1.27 -7.91
CA SER A 267 -10.80 -1.65 -6.51
C SER A 267 -12.20 -1.34 -6.00
N VAL A 268 -12.89 -2.35 -5.45
CA VAL A 268 -14.28 -2.25 -4.96
C VAL A 268 -14.37 -2.02 -3.44
N GLY A 269 -13.28 -2.22 -2.72
CA GLY A 269 -13.18 -1.96 -1.29
C GLY A 269 -12.63 -0.57 -0.98
N PRO A 270 -12.74 -0.11 0.26
CA PRO A 270 -12.17 1.15 0.69
C PRO A 270 -10.63 1.08 0.67
N GLU A 271 -10.05 1.49 -0.44
CA GLU A 271 -8.60 1.59 -0.60
C GLU A 271 -8.03 2.78 0.16
N ALA A 272 -6.82 2.60 0.64
CA ALA A 272 -5.97 3.73 1.03
C ALA A 272 -5.41 4.40 -0.24
N THR A 273 -4.13 4.72 -0.27
CA THR A 273 -3.46 5.06 -1.52
C THR A 273 -2.87 3.80 -2.14
N THR A 274 -3.40 3.38 -3.26
CA THR A 274 -2.89 2.22 -3.98
C THR A 274 -1.55 2.55 -4.63
N ARG A 275 -0.49 1.86 -4.19
CA ARG A 275 0.89 2.12 -4.63
C ARG A 275 1.04 2.08 -6.16
N VAL A 276 0.35 1.16 -6.84
CA VAL A 276 0.42 1.01 -8.29
C VAL A 276 -0.03 2.26 -9.07
N ILE A 277 -0.91 3.09 -8.49
CA ILE A 277 -1.28 4.38 -9.12
C ILE A 277 -0.06 5.31 -9.13
N LEU A 278 0.68 5.38 -8.04
CA LEU A 278 1.90 6.20 -7.96
C LEU A 278 2.99 5.69 -8.90
N GLU A 279 3.10 4.38 -9.03
CA GLU A 279 4.03 3.71 -9.95
C GLU A 279 3.64 3.97 -11.41
N ALA A 280 2.34 3.92 -11.75
CA ALA A 280 1.85 4.29 -13.08
C ALA A 280 2.09 5.78 -13.38
N PHE A 281 1.86 6.66 -12.41
CA PHE A 281 2.19 8.09 -12.53
C PHE A 281 3.68 8.27 -12.82
N ALA A 282 4.56 7.59 -12.08
CA ALA A 282 5.99 7.62 -12.29
C ALA A 282 6.41 7.08 -13.66
N ALA A 283 5.69 6.11 -14.20
CA ALA A 283 5.92 5.52 -15.52
C ALA A 283 5.24 6.30 -16.67
N ALA A 284 4.52 7.38 -16.38
CA ALA A 284 3.69 8.10 -17.34
C ALA A 284 2.65 7.19 -18.04
N VAL A 285 2.06 6.25 -17.32
CA VAL A 285 0.97 5.39 -17.78
C VAL A 285 -0.34 5.99 -17.29
N PRO A 286 -1.30 6.31 -18.19
CA PRO A 286 -2.60 6.83 -17.80
C PRO A 286 -3.36 5.84 -16.91
N VAL A 287 -4.10 6.36 -15.93
CA VAL A 287 -4.85 5.56 -14.97
C VAL A 287 -6.34 5.88 -15.05
N ILE A 288 -7.16 4.84 -15.07
CA ILE A 288 -8.59 4.92 -14.74
C ILE A 288 -8.83 4.09 -13.48
N ALA A 289 -9.45 4.66 -12.48
CA ALA A 289 -9.71 3.98 -11.21
C ALA A 289 -11.16 4.12 -10.76
N PHE A 290 -11.67 3.18 -9.96
CA PHE A 290 -12.89 3.42 -9.21
C PHE A 290 -12.65 4.48 -8.14
N ASP A 291 -13.62 5.39 -7.99
CA ASP A 291 -13.61 6.43 -6.96
C ASP A 291 -13.97 5.79 -5.60
N THR A 292 -12.97 5.26 -4.91
CA THR A 292 -13.13 4.59 -3.63
C THR A 292 -12.01 4.93 -2.66
N GLY A 293 -12.36 5.14 -1.40
CA GLY A 293 -11.41 5.40 -0.31
C GLY A 293 -10.54 6.64 -0.56
N GLY A 294 -9.23 6.47 -0.47
CA GLY A 294 -8.23 7.53 -0.67
C GLY A 294 -7.75 7.69 -2.12
N ILE A 295 -8.33 6.97 -3.09
CA ILE A 295 -7.89 7.06 -4.50
C ILE A 295 -8.12 8.47 -5.06
N SER A 296 -9.25 9.10 -4.75
CA SER A 296 -9.57 10.48 -5.16
C SER A 296 -8.67 11.55 -4.51
N GLU A 297 -7.88 11.19 -3.53
CA GLU A 297 -6.86 12.10 -2.98
C GLU A 297 -5.57 12.10 -3.81
N VAL A 298 -5.35 11.07 -4.61
CA VAL A 298 -4.18 10.91 -5.49
C VAL A 298 -4.50 11.33 -6.91
N ILE A 299 -5.65 10.87 -7.44
CA ILE A 299 -6.12 11.17 -8.79
C ILE A 299 -6.97 12.44 -8.78
N GLU A 300 -6.50 13.47 -9.48
CA GLU A 300 -7.30 14.62 -9.85
C GLU A 300 -8.06 14.28 -11.15
N ASN A 301 -9.39 14.07 -10.99
CA ASN A 301 -10.23 13.56 -12.07
C ASN A 301 -10.20 14.46 -13.32
N GLY A 302 -9.91 13.88 -14.46
CA GLY A 302 -9.78 14.58 -15.74
C GLY A 302 -8.42 15.28 -15.97
N VAL A 303 -7.55 15.31 -14.96
CA VAL A 303 -6.22 15.96 -15.01
C VAL A 303 -5.09 14.93 -14.92
N THR A 304 -5.00 14.20 -13.81
CA THR A 304 -3.93 13.22 -13.60
C THR A 304 -4.38 11.77 -13.82
N GLY A 305 -5.64 11.56 -14.11
CA GLY A 305 -6.28 10.28 -14.37
C GLY A 305 -7.78 10.44 -14.41
N LEU A 306 -8.51 9.34 -14.53
CA LEU A 306 -9.98 9.35 -14.52
C LEU A 306 -10.50 8.55 -13.33
N LEU A 307 -11.53 9.10 -12.68
CA LEU A 307 -12.29 8.43 -11.63
C LEU A 307 -13.64 8.01 -12.19
N THR A 308 -14.04 6.78 -11.92
CA THR A 308 -15.29 6.18 -12.40
C THR A 308 -16.03 5.47 -11.27
N LYS A 309 -17.33 5.26 -11.42
CA LYS A 309 -18.18 4.67 -10.37
C LYS A 309 -18.75 3.29 -10.74
N SER A 310 -18.53 2.85 -11.98
CA SER A 310 -19.07 1.58 -12.46
C SER A 310 -18.19 0.95 -13.53
N VAL A 311 -18.40 -0.35 -13.74
CA VAL A 311 -17.78 -1.13 -14.83
C VAL A 311 -18.07 -0.49 -16.18
N ASP A 312 -19.31 -0.06 -16.43
CA ASP A 312 -19.72 0.54 -17.71
C ASP A 312 -19.05 1.88 -17.98
N GLU A 313 -18.91 2.71 -16.94
CA GLU A 313 -18.23 3.99 -17.04
C GLU A 313 -16.73 3.78 -17.30
N MET A 314 -16.08 2.88 -16.57
CA MET A 314 -14.66 2.55 -16.76
C MET A 314 -14.40 1.99 -18.17
N ALA A 315 -15.29 1.15 -18.69
CA ALA A 315 -15.18 0.64 -20.05
C ALA A 315 -15.33 1.75 -21.11
N ARG A 316 -16.36 2.62 -20.98
CA ARG A 316 -16.57 3.75 -21.90
C ARG A 316 -15.38 4.71 -21.94
N GLU A 317 -14.84 5.09 -20.75
CA GLU A 317 -13.68 5.97 -20.69
C GLU A 317 -12.43 5.30 -21.26
N SER A 318 -12.25 4.00 -21.05
CA SER A 318 -11.15 3.23 -21.64
C SER A 318 -11.22 3.21 -23.17
N VAL A 319 -12.40 2.91 -23.74
CA VAL A 319 -12.64 2.95 -25.17
C VAL A 319 -12.37 4.37 -25.72
N SER A 320 -12.89 5.41 -25.05
CA SER A 320 -12.69 6.81 -25.46
C SER A 320 -11.21 7.20 -25.50
N LEU A 321 -10.40 6.76 -24.51
CA LEU A 321 -8.97 7.06 -24.49
C LEU A 321 -8.16 6.27 -25.52
N LEU A 322 -8.60 5.08 -25.90
CA LEU A 322 -7.86 4.22 -26.84
C LEU A 322 -8.23 4.47 -28.31
N SER A 323 -9.51 4.77 -28.59
CA SER A 323 -10.01 5.05 -29.97
C SER A 323 -10.01 6.54 -30.34
N GLY A 324 -9.95 7.42 -29.34
CA GLY A 324 -9.97 8.87 -29.54
C GLY A 324 -8.58 9.46 -29.85
N ASP A 325 -8.52 10.79 -29.81
CA ASP A 325 -7.28 11.54 -30.00
C ASP A 325 -6.27 11.19 -28.88
N SER A 326 -5.11 10.70 -29.27
CA SER A 326 -4.01 10.35 -28.34
C SER A 326 -3.56 11.52 -27.45
N ARG A 327 -3.86 12.78 -27.84
CA ARG A 327 -3.53 13.97 -27.05
C ARG A 327 -4.14 13.93 -25.65
N ARG A 328 -5.42 13.51 -25.51
CA ARG A 328 -6.05 13.40 -24.18
C ARG A 328 -5.30 12.39 -23.29
N ARG A 329 -4.96 11.23 -23.83
CA ARG A 329 -4.21 10.18 -23.12
C ARG A 329 -2.82 10.66 -22.71
N LEU A 330 -2.09 11.30 -23.62
CA LEU A 330 -0.76 11.84 -23.37
C LEU A 330 -0.78 12.99 -22.33
N SER A 331 -1.81 13.84 -22.38
CA SER A 331 -2.01 14.92 -21.39
C SER A 331 -2.18 14.35 -19.97
N LEU A 332 -3.06 13.34 -19.79
CA LEU A 332 -3.25 12.67 -18.51
C LEU A 332 -1.95 12.04 -18.00
N ALA A 333 -1.22 11.34 -18.85
CA ALA A 333 0.05 10.69 -18.52
C ALA A 333 1.12 11.72 -18.09
N SER A 334 1.23 12.83 -18.82
CA SER A 334 2.19 13.90 -18.52
C SER A 334 1.86 14.59 -17.20
N ALA A 335 0.60 14.95 -16.97
CA ALA A 335 0.15 15.58 -15.73
C ALA A 335 0.32 14.65 -14.53
N ALA A 336 0.01 13.34 -14.68
CA ALA A 336 0.23 12.33 -13.66
C ALA A 336 1.70 12.21 -13.26
N ARG A 337 2.61 12.18 -14.25
CA ARG A 337 4.04 12.12 -13.99
C ARG A 337 4.55 13.39 -13.29
N GLU A 338 4.06 14.55 -13.67
CA GLU A 338 4.43 15.78 -12.98
C GLU A 338 3.93 15.79 -11.53
N ALA A 339 2.70 15.35 -11.28
CA ALA A 339 2.17 15.16 -9.93
C ALA A 339 3.01 14.19 -9.11
N TRP A 340 3.49 13.09 -9.70
CA TRP A 340 4.43 12.17 -9.04
C TRP A 340 5.74 12.88 -8.65
N LYS A 341 6.38 13.60 -9.55
CA LYS A 341 7.61 14.34 -9.27
C LYS A 341 7.44 15.32 -8.11
N GLN A 342 6.32 16.02 -8.10
CA GLN A 342 6.04 17.05 -7.11
C GLN A 342 5.61 16.49 -5.75
N ARG A 343 4.89 15.36 -5.71
CA ARG A 343 4.20 14.90 -4.51
C ARG A 343 4.60 13.52 -4.01
N PHE A 344 4.94 12.58 -4.90
CA PHE A 344 4.94 11.15 -4.61
C PHE A 344 6.27 10.44 -4.86
N THR A 345 7.39 11.18 -4.90
CA THR A 345 8.71 10.55 -4.99
C THR A 345 9.11 9.92 -3.65
N LYS A 346 9.81 8.79 -3.70
CA LYS A 346 10.33 8.10 -2.51
C LYS A 346 11.20 9.03 -1.65
N GLY A 347 12.06 9.82 -2.27
CA GLY A 347 12.90 10.77 -1.54
C GLY A 347 12.11 11.83 -0.77
N LYS A 348 10.98 12.33 -1.33
CA LYS A 348 10.10 13.26 -0.61
C LYS A 348 9.41 12.59 0.58
N PHE A 349 8.87 11.39 0.38
CA PHE A 349 8.26 10.59 1.44
C PHE A 349 9.24 10.34 2.59
N HIS A 350 10.47 9.89 2.28
CA HIS A 350 11.49 9.62 3.29
C HIS A 350 11.85 10.88 4.10
N ARG A 351 12.07 12.03 3.42
CA ARG A 351 12.37 13.29 4.13
C ARG A 351 11.23 13.69 5.06
N GLN A 352 9.98 13.62 4.61
CA GLN A 352 8.81 13.98 5.42
C GLN A 352 8.65 13.02 6.61
N LEU A 353 8.81 11.73 6.40
CA LEU A 353 8.67 10.74 7.46
C LEU A 353 9.83 10.83 8.47
N CYS A 354 11.07 10.99 8.05
CA CYS A 354 12.20 11.20 8.96
C CYS A 354 12.04 12.48 9.79
N ALA A 355 11.63 13.60 9.17
CA ALA A 355 11.34 14.83 9.90
C ALA A 355 10.22 14.64 10.94
N PHE A 356 9.14 13.93 10.57
CA PHE A 356 8.08 13.60 11.50
C PHE A 356 8.57 12.73 12.67
N LEU A 357 9.40 11.70 12.41
CA LEU A 357 9.95 10.83 13.46
C LEU A 357 10.87 11.60 14.42
N ALA A 358 11.70 12.53 13.92
CA ALA A 358 12.52 13.41 14.74
C ALA A 358 11.65 14.29 15.65
N ASN A 359 10.67 14.99 15.08
CA ASN A 359 9.73 15.84 15.84
C ASN A 359 8.94 15.03 16.88
N ALA A 360 8.59 13.78 16.56
CA ALA A 360 7.88 12.91 17.50
C ALA A 360 8.71 12.62 18.75
N VAL A 361 10.02 12.42 18.63
CA VAL A 361 10.92 12.18 19.78
C VAL A 361 11.18 13.47 20.57
N GLU A 362 11.40 14.59 19.89
CA GLU A 362 11.67 15.88 20.54
C GLU A 362 10.45 16.50 21.23
N GLY A 363 9.25 15.93 21.02
CA GLY A 363 8.01 16.45 21.61
C GLY A 363 7.49 17.73 20.94
N ARG A 364 8.01 18.06 19.77
CA ARG A 364 7.54 19.20 18.98
C ARG A 364 6.30 18.79 18.19
N ASP A 365 5.24 19.55 18.31
CA ASP A 365 4.07 19.41 17.44
C ASP A 365 4.43 19.95 16.06
N ALA A 366 4.09 19.17 15.00
CA ALA A 366 4.44 19.47 13.61
C ALA A 366 3.39 20.38 12.98
#